data_2c573c1a9b7abaf5914ff3ad17736d04
#
_entry.id   2c573c1a9b7abaf5914ff3ad17736d04
#
_cell.length_a   1.000
_cell.length_b   1.000
_cell.length_c   1.000
_cell.angle_alpha   90.00
_cell.angle_beta   90.00
_cell.angle_gamma   90.00
#
_symmetry.space_group_name_H-M   'P 1'
#
loop_
_entity.id
_entity.type
_entity.pdbx_description
1 polymer ?
#
loop_
_entity_poly.entity_id
_entity_poly.type
_entity_poly.pdbx_seq_one_letter_code
_entity_poly.pdbx_strand_id
1 'polypeptide(L)'
;FQKSGVWYFSRRVPADLRRHYRTGRIAYSLRTKSIRDARIRAMSDAAKLDRHWHILRISSDDLPGKHLLADAVQEPSTEASVDTHSLKAAVAVYLRLKGLDRPPTFEAAVRRSCGYLIDCCGMKNLDDYVRSDATQFRDYLFAKGLNGASVARIFRTVRAVINLAISEFGLSIVNPFSNVYFDQSQGVKKRIPVKPEDIE
;
A
#
# COMPACT_ATOMS: atom_id res chain seq x y z
N PHE A 1 -4.78 11.40 30.65
CA PHE A 1 -5.75 12.19 31.43
C PHE A 1 -7.17 11.97 30.89
N GLN A 2 -8.17 12.29 31.70
CA GLN A 2 -9.59 12.14 31.35
C GLN A 2 -10.22 13.52 31.14
N LYS A 3 -11.06 13.66 30.07
CA LYS A 3 -11.86 14.86 29.81
C LYS A 3 -13.26 14.43 29.37
N SER A 4 -14.30 14.96 30.03
CA SER A 4 -15.71 14.63 29.77
C SER A 4 -15.99 13.11 29.72
N GLY A 5 -15.39 12.36 30.64
CA GLY A 5 -15.57 10.91 30.76
C GLY A 5 -14.77 10.08 29.73
N VAL A 6 -14.05 10.70 28.79
CA VAL A 6 -13.24 10.02 27.76
C VAL A 6 -11.76 10.15 28.10
N TRP A 7 -11.03 9.06 27.93
CA TRP A 7 -9.58 9.03 28.14
C TRP A 7 -8.81 9.56 26.94
N TYR A 8 -7.74 10.33 27.24
CA TYR A 8 -6.83 10.94 26.26
C TYR A 8 -5.41 10.43 26.45
N PHE A 9 -4.75 10.14 25.36
CA PHE A 9 -3.30 9.97 25.31
C PHE A 9 -2.64 11.33 25.30
N SER A 10 -1.52 11.49 25.99
CA SER A 10 -0.72 12.71 25.95
C SER A 10 0.74 12.38 26.20
N ARG A 11 1.62 12.76 25.28
CA ARG A 11 3.06 12.53 25.40
C ARG A 11 3.84 13.71 24.84
N ARG A 12 4.88 14.11 25.53
CA ARG A 12 5.78 15.18 25.07
C ARG A 12 6.70 14.65 23.98
N VAL A 13 6.89 15.41 22.91
CA VAL A 13 7.87 15.11 21.86
C VAL A 13 9.28 15.38 22.43
N PRO A 14 10.23 14.44 22.31
CA PRO A 14 11.63 14.64 22.68
C PRO A 14 12.22 15.88 22.02
N ALA A 15 13.12 16.59 22.73
CA ALA A 15 13.67 17.87 22.26
C ALA A 15 14.44 17.73 20.93
N ASP A 16 15.18 16.63 20.78
CA ASP A 16 15.95 16.26 19.60
C ASP A 16 15.09 16.01 18.35
N LEU A 17 13.82 15.61 18.54
CA LEU A 17 12.90 15.28 17.46
C LEU A 17 11.86 16.37 17.19
N ARG A 18 11.91 17.50 17.88
CA ARG A 18 10.92 18.60 17.72
C ARG A 18 10.87 19.15 16.29
N ARG A 19 11.97 19.10 15.54
CA ARG A 19 12.03 19.53 14.14
C ARG A 19 11.08 18.76 13.22
N HIS A 20 10.72 17.53 13.58
CA HIS A 20 9.82 16.66 12.82
C HIS A 20 8.34 16.84 13.18
N TYR A 21 8.01 17.69 14.16
CA TYR A 21 6.66 17.87 14.68
C TYR A 21 6.24 19.35 14.69
N ARG A 22 5.00 19.62 14.31
CA ARG A 22 4.43 20.98 14.39
C ARG A 22 4.13 21.40 15.84
N THR A 23 3.98 20.45 16.76
CA THR A 23 3.64 20.69 18.15
C THR A 23 4.62 19.98 19.08
N GLY A 24 4.89 20.58 20.25
CA GLY A 24 5.79 19.98 21.24
C GLY A 24 5.16 18.83 22.05
N ARG A 25 3.88 18.52 21.80
CA ARG A 25 3.13 17.48 22.54
C ARG A 25 2.14 16.80 21.61
N ILE A 26 2.10 15.48 21.65
CA ILE A 26 1.13 14.65 20.97
C ILE A 26 -0.01 14.41 21.95
N ALA A 27 -1.25 14.80 21.61
CA ALA A 27 -2.42 14.58 22.43
C ALA A 27 -3.65 14.27 21.56
N TYR A 28 -4.35 13.17 21.87
CA TYR A 28 -5.58 12.78 21.18
C TYR A 28 -6.45 11.87 22.03
N SER A 29 -7.71 11.73 21.66
CA SER A 29 -8.68 10.89 22.35
C SER A 29 -8.42 9.41 22.08
N LEU A 30 -8.40 8.58 23.13
CA LEU A 30 -8.35 7.13 23.04
C LEU A 30 -9.73 6.50 22.72
N ARG A 31 -10.77 7.32 22.59
CA ARG A 31 -12.15 6.90 22.24
C ARG A 31 -12.67 5.78 23.12
N THR A 32 -12.39 5.85 24.43
CA THR A 32 -12.89 4.91 25.43
C THR A 32 -13.12 5.61 26.75
N LYS A 33 -14.13 5.13 27.50
CA LYS A 33 -14.42 5.52 28.89
C LYS A 33 -13.83 4.52 29.89
N SER A 34 -13.47 3.32 29.42
CA SER A 34 -12.87 2.26 30.23
C SER A 34 -11.39 2.57 30.51
N ILE A 35 -11.00 2.59 31.78
CA ILE A 35 -9.61 2.79 32.20
C ILE A 35 -8.71 1.63 31.75
N ARG A 36 -9.25 0.40 31.73
CA ARG A 36 -8.52 -0.80 31.30
C ARG A 36 -8.15 -0.70 29.80
N ASP A 37 -9.13 -0.39 28.95
CA ASP A 37 -8.92 -0.25 27.53
C ASP A 37 -8.04 0.95 27.19
N ALA A 38 -8.22 2.06 27.94
CA ALA A 38 -7.38 3.24 27.80
C ALA A 38 -5.91 2.92 28.06
N ARG A 39 -5.62 2.13 29.11
CA ARG A 39 -4.26 1.73 29.45
C ARG A 39 -3.63 0.87 28.36
N ILE A 40 -4.36 -0.14 27.84
CA ILE A 40 -3.87 -1.01 26.77
C ILE A 40 -3.56 -0.19 25.51
N ARG A 41 -4.49 0.68 25.09
CA ARG A 41 -4.31 1.54 23.90
C ARG A 41 -3.14 2.51 24.10
N ALA A 42 -3.05 3.15 25.26
CA ALA A 42 -1.96 4.07 25.57
C ALA A 42 -0.58 3.40 25.54
N MET A 43 -0.46 2.17 26.05
CA MET A 43 0.79 1.40 26.00
C MET A 43 1.16 1.03 24.56
N SER A 44 0.20 0.57 23.77
CA SER A 44 0.42 0.26 22.34
C SER A 44 0.89 1.49 21.58
N ASP A 45 0.21 2.62 21.75
CA ASP A 45 0.55 3.86 21.05
C ASP A 45 1.89 4.46 21.53
N ALA A 46 2.22 4.32 22.81
CA ALA A 46 3.52 4.69 23.33
C ALA A 46 4.64 3.86 22.67
N ALA A 47 4.46 2.55 22.57
CA ALA A 47 5.43 1.66 21.93
C ALA A 47 5.63 1.98 20.43
N LYS A 48 4.55 2.34 19.72
CA LYS A 48 4.64 2.78 18.32
C LYS A 48 5.44 4.07 18.18
N LEU A 49 5.20 5.05 19.06
CA LEU A 49 5.94 6.31 19.08
C LEU A 49 7.41 6.09 19.43
N ASP A 50 7.74 5.22 20.37
CA ASP A 50 9.13 4.92 20.72
C ASP A 50 9.87 4.31 19.55
N ARG A 51 9.25 3.36 18.86
CA ARG A 51 9.82 2.75 17.64
C ARG A 51 10.03 3.80 16.54
N HIS A 52 9.03 4.64 16.29
CA HIS A 52 9.14 5.71 15.28
C HIS A 52 10.24 6.72 15.63
N TRP A 53 10.33 7.14 16.89
CA TRP A 53 11.38 8.04 17.35
C TRP A 53 12.77 7.42 17.29
N HIS A 54 12.87 6.12 17.54
CA HIS A 54 14.12 5.39 17.36
C HIS A 54 14.56 5.39 15.89
N ILE A 55 13.65 5.11 14.98
CA ILE A 55 13.90 5.16 13.53
C ILE A 55 14.34 6.57 13.10
N LEU A 56 13.64 7.62 13.53
CA LEU A 56 13.99 9.00 13.21
C LEU A 56 15.39 9.39 13.68
N ARG A 57 15.88 8.82 14.78
CA ARG A 57 17.23 9.07 15.29
C ARG A 57 18.30 8.34 14.48
N ILE A 58 17.99 7.10 14.03
CA ILE A 58 18.90 6.30 13.21
C ILE A 58 18.96 6.83 11.78
N SER A 59 17.84 7.31 11.26
CA SER A 59 17.74 7.86 9.90
C SER A 59 18.34 9.27 9.75
N SER A 60 18.70 9.93 10.85
CA SER A 60 19.44 11.18 10.75
C SER A 60 20.88 10.86 10.31
N ASP A 61 21.36 11.56 9.26
CA ASP A 61 22.68 11.38 8.60
C ASP A 61 23.91 11.56 9.52
N ASP A 62 23.69 11.83 10.78
CA ASP A 62 24.73 12.06 11.80
C ASP A 62 24.89 10.82 12.69
N LEU A 63 25.38 9.73 12.09
CA LEU A 63 25.81 8.55 12.84
C LEU A 63 27.23 8.79 13.37
N PRO A 64 27.45 8.92 14.70
CA PRO A 64 28.78 8.97 15.27
C PRO A 64 29.56 7.73 14.86
N GLY A 65 30.73 7.92 14.24
CA GLY A 65 31.56 6.81 13.80
C GLY A 65 31.17 6.22 12.43
N LYS A 66 30.36 6.90 11.62
CA LYS A 66 30.02 6.48 10.24
C LYS A 66 31.26 6.16 9.39
N HIS A 67 32.37 6.87 9.62
CA HIS A 67 33.67 6.63 8.96
C HIS A 67 34.43 5.39 9.47
N LEU A 68 33.99 4.80 10.58
CA LEU A 68 34.57 3.57 11.17
C LEU A 68 33.75 2.33 10.81
N LEU A 69 32.59 2.49 10.15
CA LEU A 69 31.90 1.34 9.57
C LEU A 69 32.83 0.78 8.51
N ALA A 70 33.46 -0.38 8.80
CA ALA A 70 34.14 -1.14 7.79
C ALA A 70 33.22 -1.27 6.60
N ASP A 71 33.73 -1.08 5.38
CA ASP A 71 33.01 -1.19 4.13
C ASP A 71 32.20 -2.49 4.06
N ALA A 72 31.08 -2.51 4.78
CA ALA A 72 30.01 -3.41 4.49
C ALA A 72 29.37 -2.86 3.22
N VAL A 73 30.03 -3.21 2.09
CA VAL A 73 29.52 -3.02 0.75
C VAL A 73 29.07 -1.58 0.50
N GLN A 74 30.01 -0.70 0.15
CA GLN A 74 29.72 0.36 -0.77
C GLN A 74 29.18 -0.32 -2.04
N GLU A 75 27.86 -0.52 -2.07
CA GLU A 75 27.21 -0.58 -3.35
C GLU A 75 27.40 0.78 -4.00
N PRO A 76 27.90 0.82 -5.24
CA PRO A 76 28.21 2.05 -5.93
C PRO A 76 26.95 2.91 -5.97
N SER A 77 27.11 4.15 -5.53
CA SER A 77 26.15 5.23 -5.75
C SER A 77 26.05 5.46 -7.25
N THR A 78 25.25 4.68 -7.89
CA THR A 78 24.77 4.92 -9.25
C THR A 78 23.45 4.15 -9.37
N GLU A 79 22.34 4.90 -9.28
CA GLU A 79 21.06 4.59 -9.90
C GLU A 79 20.54 3.16 -9.70
N ALA A 80 19.98 2.88 -8.55
CA ALA A 80 18.75 2.12 -8.32
C ALA A 80 18.59 2.04 -6.80
N SER A 81 17.87 2.97 -6.20
CA SER A 81 17.11 2.67 -5.00
C SER A 81 16.32 1.42 -5.33
N VAL A 82 16.77 0.27 -4.81
CA VAL A 82 15.97 -0.96 -4.90
C VAL A 82 14.71 -0.62 -4.14
N ASP A 83 13.68 -0.27 -4.91
CA ASP A 83 12.34 0.11 -4.45
C ASP A 83 11.75 -1.07 -3.69
N THR A 84 12.13 -1.19 -2.42
CA THR A 84 11.70 -2.29 -1.54
C THR A 84 10.18 -2.34 -1.43
N HIS A 85 9.51 -1.22 -1.71
CA HIS A 85 8.06 -1.07 -1.66
C HIS A 85 7.44 -0.76 -3.03
N SER A 86 8.18 -0.99 -4.12
CA SER A 86 7.67 -0.77 -5.46
C SER A 86 6.57 -1.76 -5.84
N LEU A 87 5.74 -1.39 -6.83
CA LEU A 87 4.74 -2.29 -7.38
C LEU A 87 5.38 -3.58 -7.92
N LYS A 88 6.61 -3.51 -8.46
CA LYS A 88 7.36 -4.68 -8.94
C LYS A 88 7.71 -5.63 -7.78
N ALA A 89 8.17 -5.11 -6.66
CA ALA A 89 8.42 -5.88 -5.44
C ALA A 89 7.13 -6.52 -4.91
N ALA A 90 6.02 -5.77 -4.92
CA ALA A 90 4.70 -6.27 -4.53
C ALA A 90 4.25 -7.47 -5.39
N VAL A 91 4.43 -7.38 -6.70
CA VAL A 91 4.12 -8.49 -7.62
C VAL A 91 4.98 -9.71 -7.32
N ALA A 92 6.28 -9.53 -7.07
CA ALA A 92 7.20 -10.63 -6.75
C ALA A 92 6.77 -11.34 -5.44
N VAL A 93 6.45 -10.59 -4.38
CA VAL A 93 5.96 -11.14 -3.10
C VAL A 93 4.62 -11.86 -3.30
N TYR A 94 3.70 -11.26 -4.05
CA TYR A 94 2.40 -11.86 -4.33
C TYR A 94 2.53 -13.20 -5.06
N LEU A 95 3.36 -13.27 -6.10
CA LEU A 95 3.60 -14.50 -6.86
C LEU A 95 4.31 -15.57 -6.02
N ARG A 96 5.27 -15.18 -5.18
CA ARG A 96 5.93 -16.10 -4.26
C ARG A 96 4.95 -16.74 -3.27
N LEU A 97 4.01 -15.95 -2.70
CA LEU A 97 3.12 -16.44 -1.64
C LEU A 97 1.82 -17.07 -2.17
N LYS A 98 1.32 -16.60 -3.31
CA LYS A 98 0.03 -17.03 -3.88
C LYS A 98 0.16 -17.78 -5.20
N GLY A 99 1.37 -17.85 -5.76
CA GLY A 99 1.64 -18.53 -7.04
C GLY A 99 2.03 -20.01 -6.89
N LEU A 100 2.33 -20.49 -5.67
CA LEU A 100 2.61 -21.90 -5.40
C LEU A 100 1.43 -22.75 -5.87
N ASP A 101 1.71 -23.82 -6.61
CA ASP A 101 0.72 -24.75 -7.15
C ASP A 101 -0.33 -24.13 -8.10
N ARG A 102 -0.08 -22.94 -8.64
CA ARG A 102 -0.94 -22.28 -9.62
C ARG A 102 -0.43 -22.48 -11.05
N PRO A 103 -1.36 -22.57 -12.02
CA PRO A 103 -0.96 -22.70 -13.42
C PRO A 103 -0.22 -21.44 -13.90
N PRO A 104 0.66 -21.53 -14.93
CA PRO A 104 1.41 -20.39 -15.48
C PRO A 104 0.51 -19.22 -15.93
N THR A 105 -0.73 -19.51 -16.31
CA THR A 105 -1.74 -18.52 -16.67
C THR A 105 -2.08 -17.55 -15.53
N PHE A 106 -1.95 -18.01 -14.28
CA PHE A 106 -2.16 -17.16 -13.09
C PHE A 106 -1.08 -16.08 -13.01
N GLU A 107 0.19 -16.47 -13.12
CA GLU A 107 1.31 -15.51 -13.10
C GLU A 107 1.20 -14.51 -14.26
N ALA A 108 0.92 -15.01 -15.49
CA ALA A 108 0.73 -14.16 -16.65
C ALA A 108 -0.42 -13.15 -16.46
N ALA A 109 -1.52 -13.55 -15.81
CA ALA A 109 -2.64 -12.66 -15.52
C ALA A 109 -2.27 -11.58 -14.50
N VAL A 110 -1.51 -11.93 -13.44
CA VAL A 110 -1.03 -10.99 -12.42
C VAL A 110 -0.08 -9.98 -13.07
N ARG A 111 0.93 -10.45 -13.79
CA ARG A 111 1.92 -9.57 -14.47
C ARG A 111 1.25 -8.63 -15.47
N ARG A 112 0.30 -9.13 -16.25
CA ARG A 112 -0.47 -8.33 -17.22
C ARG A 112 -1.29 -7.25 -16.52
N SER A 113 -2.00 -7.60 -15.45
CA SER A 113 -2.85 -6.65 -14.71
C SER A 113 -2.04 -5.52 -14.08
N CYS A 114 -0.91 -5.85 -13.47
CA CYS A 114 0.01 -4.85 -12.91
C CYS A 114 0.79 -4.11 -13.98
N GLY A 115 1.07 -4.74 -15.13
CA GLY A 115 1.66 -4.10 -16.30
C GLY A 115 0.80 -2.96 -16.82
N TYR A 116 -0.52 -3.15 -16.94
CA TYR A 116 -1.43 -2.05 -17.33
C TYR A 116 -1.40 -0.87 -16.35
N LEU A 117 -1.20 -1.14 -15.07
CA LEU A 117 -1.07 -0.06 -14.08
C LEU A 117 0.24 0.70 -14.26
N ILE A 118 1.34 -0.01 -14.52
CA ILE A 118 2.64 0.61 -14.79
C ILE A 118 2.59 1.43 -16.09
N ASP A 119 1.96 0.91 -17.13
CA ASP A 119 1.80 1.62 -18.41
C ASP A 119 0.99 2.91 -18.27
N CYS A 120 0.00 2.93 -17.36
CA CYS A 120 -0.87 4.07 -17.14
C CYS A 120 -0.28 5.12 -16.19
N CYS A 121 0.27 4.69 -15.06
CA CYS A 121 0.64 5.56 -13.95
C CYS A 121 2.15 5.60 -13.68
N GLY A 122 2.94 4.82 -14.43
CA GLY A 122 4.37 4.65 -14.21
C GLY A 122 4.70 3.67 -13.07
N MET A 123 5.99 3.35 -12.98
CA MET A 123 6.51 2.57 -11.85
C MET A 123 6.64 3.50 -10.64
N LYS A 124 5.91 3.20 -9.58
CA LYS A 124 5.90 3.98 -8.34
C LYS A 124 6.05 3.05 -7.14
N ASN A 125 6.41 3.62 -5.99
CA ASN A 125 6.26 2.94 -4.70
C ASN A 125 4.78 2.87 -4.33
N LEU A 126 4.39 1.91 -3.47
CA LEU A 126 3.00 1.69 -3.11
C LEU A 126 2.37 2.87 -2.35
N ASP A 127 3.18 3.64 -1.62
CA ASP A 127 2.80 4.84 -0.88
C ASP A 127 2.66 6.09 -1.76
N ASP A 128 3.23 6.08 -2.97
CA ASP A 128 3.13 7.17 -3.95
C ASP A 128 1.87 7.08 -4.84
N TYR A 129 1.19 5.92 -4.83
CA TYR A 129 -0.08 5.80 -5.54
C TYR A 129 -1.20 6.51 -4.79
N VAL A 130 -1.94 7.35 -5.51
CA VAL A 130 -3.05 8.13 -4.97
C VAL A 130 -4.38 7.76 -5.64
N ARG A 131 -5.49 8.26 -5.08
CA ARG A 131 -6.84 7.98 -5.60
C ARG A 131 -7.04 8.43 -7.05
N SER A 132 -6.40 9.52 -7.48
CA SER A 132 -6.43 9.98 -8.87
C SER A 132 -5.79 8.97 -9.83
N ASP A 133 -4.72 8.29 -9.43
CA ASP A 133 -4.12 7.21 -10.24
C ASP A 133 -5.13 6.07 -10.47
N ALA A 134 -5.91 5.74 -9.44
CA ALA A 134 -6.89 4.67 -9.56
C ALA A 134 -8.07 5.03 -10.51
N THR A 135 -8.49 6.29 -10.52
CA THR A 135 -9.51 6.77 -11.48
C THR A 135 -8.95 6.87 -12.89
N GLN A 136 -7.74 7.39 -13.05
CA GLN A 136 -7.03 7.42 -14.33
C GLN A 136 -6.81 6.02 -14.91
N PHE A 137 -6.45 5.07 -14.06
CA PHE A 137 -6.27 3.67 -14.45
C PHE A 137 -7.57 3.04 -14.94
N ARG A 138 -8.71 3.32 -14.29
CA ARG A 138 -10.03 2.90 -14.75
C ARG A 138 -10.30 3.42 -16.16
N ASP A 139 -10.14 4.72 -16.35
CA ASP A 139 -10.44 5.39 -17.62
C ASP A 139 -9.51 4.89 -18.76
N TYR A 140 -8.23 4.66 -18.42
CA TYR A 140 -7.25 4.06 -19.34
C TYR A 140 -7.65 2.65 -19.79
N LEU A 141 -8.16 1.81 -18.89
CA LEU A 141 -8.61 0.47 -19.26
C LEU A 141 -9.84 0.50 -20.19
N PHE A 142 -10.79 1.40 -19.95
CA PHE A 142 -11.92 1.60 -20.87
C PHE A 142 -11.49 2.18 -22.21
N ALA A 143 -10.55 3.12 -22.24
CA ALA A 143 -9.98 3.67 -23.47
C ALA A 143 -9.26 2.60 -24.32
N LYS A 144 -8.70 1.56 -23.69
CA LYS A 144 -8.18 0.36 -24.37
C LYS A 144 -9.26 -0.57 -24.94
N GLY A 145 -10.54 -0.24 -24.80
CA GLY A 145 -11.66 -1.03 -25.30
C GLY A 145 -12.01 -2.25 -24.43
N LEU A 146 -11.53 -2.32 -23.18
CA LEU A 146 -11.89 -3.39 -22.26
C LEU A 146 -13.32 -3.20 -21.74
N ASN A 147 -14.09 -4.31 -21.69
CA ASN A 147 -15.40 -4.28 -21.08
C ASN A 147 -15.34 -4.22 -19.54
N GLY A 148 -16.45 -3.80 -18.91
CA GLY A 148 -16.53 -3.63 -17.46
C GLY A 148 -16.18 -4.89 -16.65
N ALA A 149 -16.54 -6.09 -17.16
CA ALA A 149 -16.18 -7.36 -16.50
C ALA A 149 -14.65 -7.61 -16.52
N SER A 150 -13.98 -7.25 -17.62
CA SER A 150 -12.51 -7.34 -17.72
C SER A 150 -11.82 -6.32 -16.81
N VAL A 151 -12.33 -5.10 -16.78
CA VAL A 151 -11.87 -4.04 -15.86
C VAL A 151 -12.01 -4.49 -14.41
N ALA A 152 -13.16 -5.06 -14.04
CA ALA A 152 -13.40 -5.59 -12.70
C ALA A 152 -12.38 -6.67 -12.30
N ARG A 153 -12.05 -7.57 -13.22
CA ARG A 153 -11.07 -8.64 -12.98
C ARG A 153 -9.66 -8.06 -12.78
N ILE A 154 -9.26 -7.09 -13.61
CA ILE A 154 -7.95 -6.43 -13.49
C ILE A 154 -7.85 -5.69 -12.16
N PHE A 155 -8.86 -4.89 -11.80
CA PHE A 155 -8.90 -4.19 -10.51
C PHE A 155 -8.85 -5.15 -9.31
N ARG A 156 -9.54 -6.30 -9.41
CA ARG A 156 -9.50 -7.33 -8.36
C ARG A 156 -8.08 -7.84 -8.16
N THR A 157 -7.36 -8.11 -9.24
CA THR A 157 -5.97 -8.59 -9.20
C THR A 157 -5.04 -7.54 -8.63
N VAL A 158 -5.09 -6.29 -9.12
CA VAL A 158 -4.26 -5.18 -8.63
C VAL A 158 -4.49 -4.93 -7.15
N ARG A 159 -5.77 -4.90 -6.70
CA ARG A 159 -6.10 -4.74 -5.28
C ARG A 159 -5.54 -5.87 -4.42
N ALA A 160 -5.62 -7.11 -4.90
CA ALA A 160 -5.11 -8.27 -4.16
C ALA A 160 -3.59 -8.21 -4.00
N VAL A 161 -2.86 -7.82 -5.06
CA VAL A 161 -1.40 -7.64 -5.03
C VAL A 161 -1.02 -6.54 -4.04
N ILE A 162 -1.64 -5.36 -4.14
CA ILE A 162 -1.33 -4.20 -3.28
C ILE A 162 -1.71 -4.49 -1.82
N ASN A 163 -2.87 -5.07 -1.54
CA ASN A 163 -3.29 -5.38 -0.17
C ASN A 163 -2.34 -6.38 0.51
N LEU A 164 -1.91 -7.43 -0.21
CA LEU A 164 -0.93 -8.37 0.32
C LEU A 164 0.39 -7.67 0.60
N ALA A 165 0.88 -6.86 -0.33
CA ALA A 165 2.13 -6.14 -0.17
C ALA A 165 2.08 -5.11 0.99
N ILE A 166 0.97 -4.40 1.18
CA ILE A 166 0.76 -3.52 2.33
C ILE A 166 0.94 -4.30 3.65
N SER A 167 0.35 -5.51 3.71
CA SER A 167 0.46 -6.37 4.89
C SER A 167 1.89 -6.90 5.09
N GLU A 168 2.52 -7.42 4.04
CA GLU A 168 3.86 -8.03 4.09
C GLU A 168 4.97 -7.00 4.34
N PHE A 169 4.85 -5.80 3.78
CA PHE A 169 5.81 -4.72 3.99
C PHE A 169 5.55 -3.90 5.26
N GLY A 170 4.44 -4.17 5.97
CA GLY A 170 4.05 -3.44 7.17
C GLY A 170 3.71 -1.96 6.91
N LEU A 171 3.21 -1.64 5.71
CA LEU A 171 2.88 -0.27 5.35
C LEU A 171 1.59 0.20 6.03
N SER A 172 1.57 1.44 6.50
CA SER A 172 0.39 2.05 7.15
C SER A 172 -0.42 2.91 6.17
N ILE A 173 -0.65 2.39 4.96
CA ILE A 173 -1.39 3.07 3.89
C ILE A 173 -2.71 2.37 3.61
N VAL A 174 -3.66 3.13 3.06
CA VAL A 174 -4.91 2.58 2.53
C VAL A 174 -4.75 2.37 1.04
N ASN A 175 -5.14 1.19 0.54
CA ASN A 175 -5.05 0.89 -0.88
C ASN A 175 -5.93 1.85 -1.70
N PRO A 176 -5.36 2.73 -2.56
CA PRO A 176 -6.11 3.72 -3.31
C PRO A 176 -7.01 3.12 -4.39
N PHE A 177 -6.75 1.87 -4.81
CA PHE A 177 -7.53 1.13 -5.81
C PHE A 177 -8.76 0.44 -5.20
N SER A 178 -8.96 0.54 -3.86
CA SER A 178 -10.17 0.04 -3.21
C SER A 178 -11.37 0.92 -3.55
N ASN A 179 -12.56 0.29 -3.69
CA ASN A 179 -13.84 0.98 -3.88
C ASN A 179 -13.86 1.99 -5.05
N VAL A 180 -13.15 1.71 -6.15
CA VAL A 180 -13.27 2.47 -7.39
C VAL A 180 -14.57 2.06 -8.08
N TYR A 181 -15.44 3.03 -8.35
CA TYR A 181 -16.70 2.78 -9.06
C TYR A 181 -16.46 2.68 -10.57
N PHE A 182 -17.06 1.69 -11.18
CA PHE A 182 -17.21 1.53 -12.64
C PHE A 182 -18.37 0.58 -12.94
N ASP A 183 -19.02 0.79 -14.09
CA ASP A 183 -20.10 -0.08 -14.54
C ASP A 183 -19.54 -1.39 -15.11
N GLN A 184 -19.88 -2.50 -14.46
CA GLN A 184 -19.42 -3.83 -14.88
C GLN A 184 -20.11 -4.35 -16.14
N SER A 185 -21.28 -3.78 -16.49
CA SER A 185 -22.02 -4.12 -17.70
C SER A 185 -21.56 -3.37 -18.96
N GLN A 186 -20.76 -2.32 -18.77
CA GLN A 186 -20.27 -1.49 -19.86
C GLN A 186 -19.45 -2.31 -20.88
N GLY A 187 -19.86 -2.22 -22.17
CA GLY A 187 -19.16 -2.91 -23.26
C GLY A 187 -19.35 -4.43 -23.33
N VAL A 188 -20.24 -4.98 -22.52
CA VAL A 188 -20.57 -6.42 -22.57
C VAL A 188 -21.54 -6.66 -23.73
N LYS A 189 -21.04 -7.31 -24.80
CA LYS A 189 -21.92 -7.79 -25.88
C LYS A 189 -22.70 -9.01 -25.38
N LYS A 190 -24.03 -8.96 -25.45
CA LYS A 190 -24.87 -10.14 -25.22
C LYS A 190 -24.56 -11.16 -26.31
N ARG A 191 -24.25 -12.38 -25.92
CA ARG A 191 -24.16 -13.50 -26.88
C ARG A 191 -25.57 -13.76 -27.39
N ILE A 192 -25.74 -13.71 -28.70
CA ILE A 192 -26.97 -14.18 -29.34
C ILE A 192 -26.88 -15.71 -29.32
N PRO A 193 -27.88 -16.42 -28.74
CA PRO A 193 -27.91 -17.89 -28.83
C PRO A 193 -27.90 -18.32 -30.28
N VAL A 194 -27.08 -19.31 -30.60
CA VAL A 194 -27.14 -19.96 -31.93
C VAL A 194 -28.52 -20.59 -32.04
N LYS A 195 -29.25 -20.24 -33.08
CA LYS A 195 -30.57 -20.88 -33.32
C LYS A 195 -30.34 -22.34 -33.69
N PRO A 196 -31.26 -23.26 -33.26
CA PRO A 196 -31.15 -24.68 -33.65
C PRO A 196 -31.08 -24.91 -35.14
N GLU A 197 -31.60 -23.99 -35.95
CA GLU A 197 -31.63 -24.01 -37.42
C GLU A 197 -30.23 -23.71 -38.06
N ASP A 198 -29.30 -23.15 -37.30
CA ASP A 198 -27.95 -22.81 -37.75
C ASP A 198 -26.91 -23.89 -37.37
N ILE A 199 -27.35 -25.07 -36.87
CA ILE A 199 -26.50 -26.21 -36.54
C ILE A 199 -26.71 -27.28 -37.61
N GLU A 200 -25.91 -27.23 -38.68
CA GLU A 200 -25.75 -28.32 -39.67
C GLU A 200 -24.72 -29.34 -39.14
#